data_65904003e77540a4a98fc7a16cd92174
#
_entry.id   65904003e77540a4a98fc7a16cd92174
#
_cell.length_a   1.000
_cell.length_b   1.000
_cell.length_c   1.000
_cell.angle_alpha   90.00
_cell.angle_beta   90.00
_cell.angle_gamma   90.00
#
_symmetry.space_group_name_H-M   'P 1'
#
loop_
_entity.id
_entity.type
_entity.pdbx_description
1 polymer ?
#
loop_
_entity_poly.entity_id
_entity_poly.type
_entity_poly.pdbx_seq_one_letter_code
_entity_poly.pdbx_strand_id
1 'polypeptide(L)'
;MKQNHNLSLRIIFTLCLLSVWSAWLSAQPKREVRAAWITTAYGLDWPHTRAISATSRERQKAELIKMLDKLKAANFNTILFQARTRGDVLYRSDIEPMNAILTGKVDGDPGYDPLAFAVEECHKRGMECHAWMVTLPLGNRKHVAALGKKSVTKTHPKLCVSYRKHYYLNAGHPETKDYLMSLVREVVQRYDVDGVHFDFLRYPDKARRFPDSYDYRKGGNGRSLAQWRRDNLTEILRHIYKEVKKIKPWVKVSTSPVGKYRDTSRYSSRGWNAFNAVYQDVQGWLGEGIQDQIYPMMYFRGNHFYPFALDWKEQNNGRQVIPGLGIYFLHPSEGNWSLDEIERQMNFIRAEGLDGEAHYRAAFLMEQDTQGLYDLLVDQYYTYPALQPAMPWLDAEAPTTPTGLHIERRQDGSVHLSWNASQDNDPDNTPMYVVYASDTYPVDITRPEHIVAQNVQGTTYTYTSILPWDNQKHFAVTAIDRYGNESAPCQGQP
;
A
#
# COMPACT_ATOMS: atom_id res chain seq x y z
N MET A 1 42.12 12.30 -47.49
CA MET A 1 40.70 11.94 -47.39
C MET A 1 40.35 10.72 -46.49
N LYS A 2 41.31 9.93 -46.01
CA LYS A 2 41.03 8.76 -45.10
C LYS A 2 40.89 9.08 -43.60
N GLN A 3 41.32 10.27 -43.13
CA GLN A 3 41.27 10.63 -41.70
C GLN A 3 39.89 11.15 -41.23
N ASN A 4 39.10 11.75 -42.14
CA ASN A 4 37.77 12.30 -41.74
C ASN A 4 36.67 11.24 -41.65
N HIS A 5 36.78 10.08 -42.29
CA HIS A 5 35.81 9.00 -42.18
C HIS A 5 35.84 8.28 -40.83
N ASN A 6 37.06 8.17 -40.21
CA ASN A 6 37.19 7.53 -38.90
C ASN A 6 36.67 8.40 -37.76
N LEU A 7 36.71 9.72 -37.91
CA LEU A 7 36.18 10.66 -36.89
C LEU A 7 34.65 10.67 -36.88
N SER A 8 34.04 10.68 -38.08
CA SER A 8 32.57 10.62 -38.21
C SER A 8 31.99 9.31 -37.72
N LEU A 9 32.64 8.16 -37.98
CA LEU A 9 32.20 6.86 -37.46
C LEU A 9 32.31 6.76 -35.96
N ARG A 10 33.37 7.33 -35.36
CA ARG A 10 33.56 7.37 -33.91
C ARG A 10 32.51 8.25 -33.22
N ILE A 11 32.17 9.41 -33.79
CA ILE A 11 31.13 10.30 -33.28
C ILE A 11 29.75 9.63 -33.36
N ILE A 12 29.42 8.97 -34.46
CA ILE A 12 28.17 8.24 -34.61
C ILE A 12 28.09 7.07 -33.63
N PHE A 13 29.19 6.31 -33.44
CA PHE A 13 29.22 5.21 -32.49
C PHE A 13 29.11 5.68 -31.03
N THR A 14 29.72 6.83 -30.69
CA THR A 14 29.61 7.44 -29.34
C THR A 14 28.20 8.02 -29.11
N LEU A 15 27.60 8.64 -30.13
CA LEU A 15 26.21 9.11 -30.06
C LEU A 15 25.19 7.95 -29.96
N CYS A 16 25.42 6.84 -30.67
CA CYS A 16 24.61 5.63 -30.53
C CYS A 16 24.80 4.96 -29.17
N LEU A 17 26.01 4.94 -28.61
CA LEU A 17 26.26 4.44 -27.25
C LEU A 17 25.64 5.34 -26.18
N LEU A 18 25.68 6.66 -26.34
CA LEU A 18 25.02 7.61 -25.45
C LEU A 18 23.47 7.51 -25.56
N SER A 19 22.92 7.29 -26.75
CA SER A 19 21.48 7.07 -26.94
C SER A 19 21.03 5.70 -26.40
N VAL A 20 21.88 4.68 -26.40
CA VAL A 20 21.60 3.38 -25.77
C VAL A 20 21.69 3.49 -24.24
N TRP A 21 22.57 4.34 -23.71
CA TRP A 21 22.63 4.57 -22.26
C TRP A 21 21.48 5.44 -21.72
N SER A 22 20.93 6.36 -22.53
CA SER A 22 19.72 7.11 -22.16
C SER A 22 18.42 6.29 -22.31
N ALA A 23 18.43 5.17 -23.04
CA ALA A 23 17.28 4.27 -23.17
C ALA A 23 17.08 3.30 -21.98
N TRP A 24 17.95 3.34 -20.97
CA TRP A 24 17.83 2.55 -19.73
C TRP A 24 17.12 3.29 -18.58
N LEU A 25 16.59 4.47 -18.80
CA LEU A 25 15.47 4.95 -18.01
C LEU A 25 14.27 4.09 -18.42
N SER A 26 14.01 3.05 -17.65
CA SER A 26 12.83 2.21 -17.86
C SER A 26 11.64 3.13 -18.00
N ALA A 27 10.97 3.09 -19.16
CA ALA A 27 9.76 3.89 -19.36
C ALA A 27 8.84 3.65 -18.16
N GLN A 28 8.29 4.73 -17.60
CA GLN A 28 7.43 4.61 -16.43
C GLN A 28 6.27 3.64 -16.73
N PRO A 29 6.04 2.60 -15.91
CA PRO A 29 4.99 1.63 -16.18
C PRO A 29 3.61 2.27 -16.03
N LYS A 30 2.66 1.87 -16.88
CA LYS A 30 1.25 2.28 -16.76
C LYS A 30 0.62 1.78 -15.44
N ARG A 31 1.11 0.64 -14.92
CA ARG A 31 0.59 -0.02 -13.73
C ARG A 31 1.72 -0.32 -12.76
N GLU A 32 1.66 0.27 -11.60
CA GLU A 32 2.52 -0.06 -10.45
C GLU A 32 1.89 0.47 -9.15
N VAL A 33 2.12 -0.20 -8.04
CA VAL A 33 1.75 0.28 -6.71
C VAL A 33 2.80 1.29 -6.24
N ARG A 34 2.36 2.50 -5.90
CA ARG A 34 3.18 3.57 -5.31
C ARG A 34 2.62 3.87 -3.93
N ALA A 35 3.10 3.13 -2.94
CA ALA A 35 2.51 3.17 -1.61
C ALA A 35 3.34 3.97 -0.61
N ALA A 36 2.65 4.58 0.37
CA ALA A 36 3.27 5.17 1.55
C ALA A 36 2.57 4.69 2.82
N TRP A 37 3.35 4.32 3.85
CA TRP A 37 2.82 4.08 5.18
C TRP A 37 2.64 5.40 5.92
N ILE A 38 1.42 5.65 6.44
CA ILE A 38 1.14 6.72 7.40
C ILE A 38 1.04 6.11 8.79
N THR A 39 2.06 6.33 9.60
CA THR A 39 2.20 5.79 10.95
C THR A 39 1.53 6.72 11.96
N THR A 40 0.51 6.21 12.66
CA THR A 40 -0.21 6.96 13.70
C THR A 40 0.32 6.66 15.10
N ALA A 41 0.98 5.52 15.29
CA ALA A 41 1.62 5.18 16.55
C ALA A 41 2.57 6.30 17.01
N TYR A 42 2.36 6.78 18.24
CA TYR A 42 3.10 7.90 18.82
C TYR A 42 2.99 9.24 18.08
N GLY A 43 2.10 9.37 17.09
CA GLY A 43 2.00 10.53 16.23
C GLY A 43 3.23 10.71 15.32
N LEU A 44 3.87 9.60 14.90
CA LEU A 44 5.11 9.65 14.11
C LEU A 44 4.93 10.35 12.76
N ASP A 45 3.82 10.11 12.07
CA ASP A 45 3.46 10.83 10.85
C ASP A 45 2.23 11.70 11.07
N TRP A 46 1.22 11.18 11.79
CA TRP A 46 -0.04 11.84 12.09
C TRP A 46 -0.74 11.17 13.28
N PRO A 47 -1.54 11.93 14.13
CA PRO A 47 -1.65 13.37 14.16
C PRO A 47 -0.60 14.03 15.07
N HIS A 48 -0.25 15.27 14.78
CA HIS A 48 0.58 16.10 15.67
C HIS A 48 -0.29 17.00 16.58
N THR A 49 -1.47 17.40 16.11
CA THR A 49 -2.44 18.19 16.87
C THR A 49 -3.49 17.26 17.52
N ARG A 50 -3.81 17.47 18.80
CA ARG A 50 -4.91 16.77 19.48
C ARG A 50 -6.24 17.47 19.23
N ALA A 51 -7.27 16.74 18.82
CA ALA A 51 -8.61 17.25 18.56
C ALA A 51 -9.41 17.39 19.88
N ILE A 52 -9.18 18.49 20.59
CA ILE A 52 -9.85 18.80 21.88
C ILE A 52 -10.85 19.97 21.78
N SER A 53 -10.94 20.62 20.62
CA SER A 53 -11.86 21.70 20.30
C SER A 53 -12.20 21.65 18.79
N ALA A 54 -13.21 22.42 18.35
CA ALA A 54 -13.53 22.53 16.92
C ALA A 54 -12.32 22.99 16.11
N THR A 55 -11.62 24.01 16.55
CA THR A 55 -10.42 24.54 15.87
C THR A 55 -9.30 23.54 15.79
N SER A 56 -8.99 22.84 16.87
CA SER A 56 -7.92 21.84 16.87
C SER A 56 -8.28 20.57 16.06
N ARG A 57 -9.58 20.24 15.97
CA ARG A 57 -10.08 19.17 15.09
C ARG A 57 -9.80 19.50 13.62
N GLU A 58 -10.18 20.71 13.18
CA GLU A 58 -9.94 21.11 11.79
C GLU A 58 -8.43 21.20 11.48
N ARG A 59 -7.60 21.60 12.44
CA ARG A 59 -6.15 21.57 12.30
C ARG A 59 -5.62 20.13 12.15
N GLN A 60 -6.11 19.19 12.96
CA GLN A 60 -5.74 17.78 12.89
C GLN A 60 -6.10 17.18 11.50
N LYS A 61 -7.29 17.50 10.99
CA LYS A 61 -7.69 17.10 9.64
C LYS A 61 -6.81 17.73 8.55
N ALA A 62 -6.53 19.03 8.67
CA ALA A 62 -5.69 19.75 7.72
C ALA A 62 -4.25 19.20 7.64
N GLU A 63 -3.70 18.67 8.73
CA GLU A 63 -2.40 17.97 8.73
C GLU A 63 -2.44 16.76 7.78
N LEU A 64 -3.47 15.92 7.86
CA LEU A 64 -3.62 14.76 6.99
C LEU A 64 -3.86 15.17 5.53
N ILE A 65 -4.74 16.13 5.29
CA ILE A 65 -5.01 16.69 3.95
C ILE A 65 -3.71 17.14 3.29
N LYS A 66 -2.91 17.96 3.99
CA LYS A 66 -1.62 18.46 3.47
C LYS A 66 -0.66 17.33 3.09
N MET A 67 -0.62 16.26 3.89
CA MET A 67 0.21 15.10 3.61
C MET A 67 -0.29 14.35 2.36
N LEU A 68 -1.60 14.11 2.27
CA LEU A 68 -2.21 13.44 1.12
C LEU A 68 -2.08 14.26 -0.16
N ASP A 69 -2.21 15.60 -0.10
CA ASP A 69 -1.99 16.49 -1.24
C ASP A 69 -0.57 16.38 -1.78
N LYS A 70 0.43 16.37 -0.88
CA LYS A 70 1.83 16.23 -1.26
C LYS A 70 2.11 14.84 -1.87
N LEU A 71 1.56 13.77 -1.30
CA LEU A 71 1.68 12.43 -1.85
C LEU A 71 1.00 12.32 -3.23
N LYS A 72 -0.19 12.91 -3.39
CA LYS A 72 -0.87 12.96 -4.68
C LYS A 72 -0.09 13.77 -5.72
N ALA A 73 0.50 14.89 -5.36
CA ALA A 73 1.34 15.69 -6.25
C ALA A 73 2.56 14.91 -6.77
N ALA A 74 3.05 13.94 -6.01
CA ALA A 74 4.08 12.98 -6.44
C ALA A 74 3.50 11.68 -7.02
N ASN A 75 2.24 11.67 -7.47
CA ASN A 75 1.57 10.53 -8.10
C ASN A 75 1.60 9.21 -7.28
N PHE A 76 1.61 9.29 -5.94
CA PHE A 76 1.29 8.14 -5.10
C PHE A 76 -0.16 7.71 -5.35
N ASN A 77 -0.42 6.41 -5.28
CA ASN A 77 -1.74 5.84 -5.55
C ASN A 77 -2.28 4.93 -4.45
N THR A 78 -1.49 4.66 -3.40
CA THR A 78 -1.88 3.77 -2.29
C THR A 78 -1.39 4.33 -0.96
N ILE A 79 -2.30 4.41 0.01
CA ILE A 79 -2.01 4.81 1.39
C ILE A 79 -2.27 3.65 2.33
N LEU A 80 -1.24 3.25 3.08
CA LEU A 80 -1.34 2.28 4.16
C LEU A 80 -1.53 3.07 5.47
N PHE A 81 -2.80 3.35 5.82
CA PHE A 81 -3.16 4.18 6.98
C PHE A 81 -3.25 3.35 8.25
N GLN A 82 -2.41 3.63 9.25
CA GLN A 82 -2.40 2.85 10.48
C GLN A 82 -3.67 3.10 11.32
N ALA A 83 -4.65 2.22 11.14
CA ALA A 83 -5.96 2.27 11.78
C ALA A 83 -6.00 1.55 13.14
N ARG A 84 -5.11 0.58 13.39
CA ARG A 84 -4.97 -0.11 14.68
C ARG A 84 -3.51 -0.17 15.09
N THR A 85 -3.22 0.22 16.35
CA THR A 85 -1.85 0.23 16.86
C THR A 85 -1.56 -0.96 17.80
N ARG A 86 -1.96 -0.93 19.07
CA ARG A 86 -1.65 -1.96 20.07
C ARG A 86 -2.82 -2.24 21.01
N GLY A 87 -3.94 -2.75 20.44
CA GLY A 87 -5.17 -2.96 21.19
C GLY A 87 -5.96 -1.68 21.38
N ASP A 88 -5.74 -0.72 20.51
CA ASP A 88 -6.47 0.53 20.35
C ASP A 88 -6.51 0.95 18.87
N VAL A 89 -7.51 1.73 18.51
CA VAL A 89 -7.87 1.99 17.11
C VAL A 89 -8.04 3.48 16.82
N LEU A 90 -8.00 3.85 15.54
CA LEU A 90 -8.25 5.20 15.03
C LEU A 90 -9.53 5.23 14.19
N TYR A 91 -10.55 4.52 14.65
CA TYR A 91 -11.89 4.51 14.06
C TYR A 91 -12.92 4.22 15.16
N ARG A 92 -14.20 4.40 14.88
CA ARG A 92 -15.27 4.08 15.82
C ARG A 92 -15.46 2.57 15.92
N SER A 93 -14.98 1.99 17.03
CA SER A 93 -15.03 0.55 17.30
C SER A 93 -15.87 0.24 18.53
N ASP A 94 -16.63 -0.85 18.44
CA ASP A 94 -17.36 -1.42 19.59
C ASP A 94 -16.48 -2.40 20.40
N ILE A 95 -15.29 -2.76 19.88
CA ILE A 95 -14.42 -3.82 20.40
C ILE A 95 -13.22 -3.25 21.15
N GLU A 96 -12.45 -2.36 20.53
CA GLU A 96 -11.25 -1.75 21.11
C GLU A 96 -11.41 -0.25 21.32
N PRO A 97 -10.75 0.35 22.33
CA PRO A 97 -10.88 1.77 22.62
C PRO A 97 -10.20 2.64 21.56
N MET A 98 -10.70 3.84 21.35
CA MET A 98 -10.06 4.83 20.52
C MET A 98 -8.71 5.27 21.10
N ASN A 99 -7.71 5.40 20.25
CA ASN A 99 -6.33 5.72 20.65
C ASN A 99 -6.24 7.16 21.23
N ALA A 100 -5.55 7.28 22.36
CA ALA A 100 -5.33 8.55 23.03
C ALA A 100 -4.57 9.59 22.21
N ILE A 101 -3.89 9.21 21.15
CA ILE A 101 -3.13 10.16 20.31
C ILE A 101 -4.05 11.23 19.70
N LEU A 102 -5.30 10.88 19.39
CA LEU A 102 -6.27 11.77 18.77
C LEU A 102 -6.69 12.94 19.65
N THR A 103 -6.89 12.67 20.96
CA THR A 103 -7.47 13.66 21.89
C THR A 103 -6.65 13.87 23.16
N GLY A 104 -5.64 13.03 23.41
CA GLY A 104 -4.91 12.97 24.68
C GLY A 104 -5.57 12.07 25.74
N LYS A 105 -6.73 11.48 25.44
CA LYS A 105 -7.47 10.58 26.35
C LYS A 105 -7.83 9.30 25.62
N VAL A 106 -7.61 8.15 26.26
CA VAL A 106 -8.09 6.86 25.76
C VAL A 106 -9.61 6.92 25.63
N ASP A 107 -10.12 6.41 24.48
CA ASP A 107 -11.55 6.42 24.15
C ASP A 107 -12.18 7.84 24.09
N GLY A 108 -11.35 8.86 23.91
CA GLY A 108 -11.79 10.23 23.71
C GLY A 108 -12.32 10.43 22.29
N ASP A 109 -13.48 11.07 22.14
CA ASP A 109 -14.07 11.37 20.83
C ASP A 109 -13.41 12.61 20.19
N PRO A 110 -12.72 12.50 19.05
CA PRO A 110 -12.18 13.65 18.32
C PRO A 110 -13.25 14.48 17.61
N GLY A 111 -14.52 14.03 17.66
CA GLY A 111 -15.66 14.67 16.98
C GLY A 111 -15.77 14.36 15.49
N TYR A 112 -15.05 13.36 15.00
CA TYR A 112 -15.14 12.78 13.65
C TYR A 112 -14.60 11.34 13.70
N ASP A 113 -14.75 10.59 12.59
CA ASP A 113 -14.15 9.26 12.45
C ASP A 113 -12.86 9.37 11.63
N PRO A 114 -11.67 9.11 12.22
CA PRO A 114 -10.41 9.30 11.53
C PRO A 114 -10.20 8.38 10.33
N LEU A 115 -10.65 7.12 10.40
CA LEU A 115 -10.51 6.18 9.27
C LEU A 115 -11.47 6.55 8.14
N ALA A 116 -12.73 6.88 8.45
CA ALA A 116 -13.68 7.34 7.44
C ALA A 116 -13.16 8.59 6.72
N PHE A 117 -12.61 9.54 7.48
CA PHE A 117 -12.00 10.74 6.92
C PHE A 117 -10.78 10.45 6.04
N ALA A 118 -9.89 9.53 6.46
CA ALA A 118 -8.72 9.15 5.66
C ALA A 118 -9.14 8.48 4.34
N VAL A 119 -10.12 7.56 4.37
CA VAL A 119 -10.67 6.91 3.17
C VAL A 119 -11.26 7.94 2.21
N GLU A 120 -12.14 8.82 2.71
CA GLU A 120 -12.76 9.86 1.90
C GLU A 120 -11.72 10.77 1.23
N GLU A 121 -10.72 11.24 1.99
CA GLU A 121 -9.69 12.14 1.46
C GLU A 121 -8.72 11.43 0.50
N CYS A 122 -8.47 10.13 0.66
CA CYS A 122 -7.73 9.33 -0.32
C CYS A 122 -8.51 9.20 -1.63
N HIS A 123 -9.79 8.82 -1.55
CA HIS A 123 -10.66 8.63 -2.72
C HIS A 123 -10.85 9.92 -3.52
N LYS A 124 -11.03 11.09 -2.87
CA LYS A 124 -11.06 12.40 -3.55
C LYS A 124 -9.83 12.67 -4.42
N ARG A 125 -8.71 12.03 -4.11
CA ARG A 125 -7.43 12.15 -4.83
C ARG A 125 -7.15 10.99 -5.79
N GLY A 126 -8.10 10.05 -5.93
CA GLY A 126 -7.94 8.84 -6.74
C GLY A 126 -6.88 7.87 -6.17
N MET A 127 -6.65 7.90 -4.86
CA MET A 127 -5.74 6.98 -4.16
C MET A 127 -6.52 5.93 -3.39
N GLU A 128 -6.00 4.71 -3.36
CA GLU A 128 -6.50 3.65 -2.46
C GLU A 128 -6.12 3.93 -1.01
N CYS A 129 -7.01 3.58 -0.07
CA CYS A 129 -6.76 3.62 1.37
C CYS A 129 -6.89 2.23 1.98
N HIS A 130 -5.77 1.67 2.42
CA HIS A 130 -5.73 0.38 3.11
C HIS A 130 -5.66 0.60 4.62
N ALA A 131 -6.56 -0.03 5.38
CA ALA A 131 -6.51 0.00 6.83
C ALA A 131 -5.35 -0.86 7.33
N TRP A 132 -4.27 -0.21 7.79
CA TRP A 132 -3.12 -0.90 8.38
C TRP A 132 -3.41 -1.27 9.83
N MET A 133 -3.37 -2.57 10.11
CA MET A 133 -3.70 -3.16 11.40
C MET A 133 -2.49 -3.90 11.99
N VAL A 134 -1.93 -3.39 13.09
CA VAL A 134 -0.98 -4.14 13.92
C VAL A 134 -1.74 -5.26 14.64
N THR A 135 -1.35 -6.52 14.43
CA THR A 135 -2.18 -7.67 14.83
C THR A 135 -1.94 -8.15 16.26
N LEU A 136 -0.81 -8.84 16.50
CA LEU A 136 -0.61 -9.56 17.77
C LEU A 136 -0.10 -8.70 18.93
N PRO A 137 0.77 -7.69 18.77
CA PRO A 137 1.23 -6.88 19.88
C PRO A 137 0.13 -6.02 20.51
N LEU A 138 0.09 -5.99 21.85
CA LEU A 138 -0.85 -5.19 22.66
C LEU A 138 -0.13 -4.09 23.47
N GLY A 139 1.20 -3.99 23.35
CA GLY A 139 1.99 -2.98 24.04
C GLY A 139 2.54 -3.42 25.38
N ASN A 140 3.20 -2.48 26.06
CA ASN A 140 3.77 -2.72 27.40
C ASN A 140 2.71 -2.59 28.51
N ARG A 141 3.10 -2.95 29.74
CA ARG A 141 2.20 -2.91 30.91
C ARG A 141 1.56 -1.53 31.14
N LYS A 142 2.31 -0.45 30.92
CA LYS A 142 1.81 0.91 31.12
C LYS A 142 0.72 1.25 30.09
N HIS A 143 0.96 0.91 28.83
CA HIS A 143 0.00 1.11 27.74
C HIS A 143 -1.29 0.32 27.98
N VAL A 144 -1.18 -0.99 28.23
CA VAL A 144 -2.34 -1.86 28.50
C VAL A 144 -3.16 -1.39 29.71
N ALA A 145 -2.49 -0.93 30.78
CA ALA A 145 -3.17 -0.37 31.95
C ALA A 145 -3.93 0.92 31.62
N ALA A 146 -3.37 1.78 30.76
CA ALA A 146 -4.02 3.01 30.31
C ALA A 146 -5.29 2.78 29.48
N LEU A 147 -5.39 1.66 28.74
CA LEU A 147 -6.60 1.29 27.99
C LEU A 147 -7.80 0.93 28.91
N GLY A 148 -7.57 0.72 30.19
CA GLY A 148 -8.61 0.55 31.20
C GLY A 148 -9.46 -0.70 31.01
N LYS A 149 -10.78 -0.57 31.21
CA LYS A 149 -11.72 -1.71 31.15
C LYS A 149 -11.91 -2.27 29.74
N LYS A 150 -11.71 -1.45 28.71
CA LYS A 150 -11.80 -1.85 27.28
C LYS A 150 -10.54 -2.54 26.77
N SER A 151 -9.46 -2.61 27.55
CA SER A 151 -8.27 -3.36 27.17
C SER A 151 -8.62 -4.83 26.89
N VAL A 152 -8.12 -5.38 25.79
CA VAL A 152 -8.32 -6.79 25.43
C VAL A 152 -7.82 -7.75 26.52
N THR A 153 -6.82 -7.34 27.33
CA THR A 153 -6.36 -8.11 28.50
C THR A 153 -7.40 -8.19 29.61
N LYS A 154 -8.45 -7.35 29.58
CA LYS A 154 -9.58 -7.38 30.49
C LYS A 154 -10.83 -8.00 29.87
N THR A 155 -11.10 -7.69 28.62
CA THR A 155 -12.26 -8.21 27.90
C THR A 155 -12.09 -9.66 27.44
N HIS A 156 -10.87 -10.03 27.01
CA HIS A 156 -10.52 -11.36 26.50
C HIS A 156 -9.18 -11.87 27.11
N PRO A 157 -9.09 -12.00 28.44
CA PRO A 157 -7.81 -12.32 29.12
C PRO A 157 -7.21 -13.65 28.67
N LYS A 158 -8.03 -14.64 28.24
CA LYS A 158 -7.57 -15.94 27.77
C LYS A 158 -6.76 -15.86 26.48
N LEU A 159 -7.04 -14.84 25.65
CA LEU A 159 -6.31 -14.64 24.39
C LEU A 159 -4.95 -13.98 24.59
N CYS A 160 -4.65 -13.47 25.79
CA CYS A 160 -3.51 -12.61 26.05
C CYS A 160 -2.42 -13.31 26.81
N VAL A 161 -1.19 -13.09 26.39
CA VAL A 161 0.03 -13.55 27.08
C VAL A 161 0.98 -12.39 27.31
N SER A 162 1.78 -12.48 28.38
CA SER A 162 2.86 -11.53 28.65
C SER A 162 4.21 -12.13 28.33
N TYR A 163 5.00 -11.46 27.53
CA TYR A 163 6.35 -11.86 27.14
C TYR A 163 7.29 -10.65 27.11
N ARG A 164 8.42 -10.72 27.81
CA ARG A 164 9.44 -9.65 27.85
C ARG A 164 8.86 -8.26 28.14
N LYS A 165 8.02 -8.15 29.18
CA LYS A 165 7.36 -6.89 29.63
C LYS A 165 6.33 -6.32 28.65
N HIS A 166 5.97 -7.04 27.59
CA HIS A 166 4.91 -6.68 26.64
C HIS A 166 3.80 -7.71 26.66
N TYR A 167 2.60 -7.29 26.28
CA TYR A 167 1.46 -8.16 26.08
C TYR A 167 1.26 -8.43 24.60
N TYR A 168 0.76 -9.62 24.31
CA TYR A 168 0.47 -10.10 22.94
C TYR A 168 -0.82 -10.89 22.95
N LEU A 169 -1.53 -10.87 21.83
CA LEU A 169 -2.48 -11.93 21.53
C LEU A 169 -1.69 -13.23 21.27
N ASN A 170 -2.17 -14.34 21.83
CA ASN A 170 -1.59 -15.65 21.62
C ASN A 170 -2.13 -16.24 20.31
N ALA A 171 -1.33 -16.27 19.25
CA ALA A 171 -1.72 -16.85 17.97
C ALA A 171 -2.10 -18.33 18.06
N GLY A 172 -1.57 -19.04 19.07
CA GLY A 172 -1.89 -20.44 19.32
C GLY A 172 -3.23 -20.70 20.01
N HIS A 173 -3.89 -19.67 20.54
CA HIS A 173 -5.21 -19.81 21.11
C HIS A 173 -6.28 -19.84 20.00
N PRO A 174 -7.17 -20.84 19.93
CA PRO A 174 -8.06 -21.02 18.79
C PRO A 174 -9.01 -19.87 18.51
N GLU A 175 -9.44 -19.12 19.53
CA GLU A 175 -10.33 -17.97 19.41
C GLU A 175 -9.63 -16.67 18.96
N THR A 176 -8.28 -16.65 18.87
CA THR A 176 -7.54 -15.43 18.46
C THR A 176 -7.88 -15.03 17.03
N LYS A 177 -8.08 -15.97 16.13
CA LYS A 177 -8.50 -15.69 14.75
C LYS A 177 -9.88 -15.01 14.68
N ASP A 178 -10.83 -15.46 15.50
CA ASP A 178 -12.19 -14.90 15.53
C ASP A 178 -12.20 -13.49 16.12
N TYR A 179 -11.39 -13.26 17.16
CA TYR A 179 -11.19 -11.91 17.71
C TYR A 179 -10.61 -10.95 16.68
N LEU A 180 -9.54 -11.33 16.00
CA LEU A 180 -8.94 -10.50 14.95
C LEU A 180 -9.91 -10.28 13.78
N MET A 181 -10.66 -11.32 13.39
CA MET A 181 -11.67 -11.20 12.34
C MET A 181 -12.83 -10.27 12.76
N SER A 182 -13.19 -10.20 14.04
CA SER A 182 -14.22 -9.26 14.50
C SER A 182 -13.82 -7.79 14.26
N LEU A 183 -12.56 -7.45 14.51
CA LEU A 183 -12.00 -6.10 14.22
C LEU A 183 -11.95 -5.82 12.71
N VAL A 184 -11.50 -6.80 11.93
CA VAL A 184 -11.47 -6.68 10.46
C VAL A 184 -12.88 -6.52 9.89
N ARG A 185 -13.85 -7.23 10.45
CA ARG A 185 -15.27 -7.13 10.04
C ARG A 185 -15.82 -5.73 10.27
N GLU A 186 -15.53 -5.11 11.43
CA GLU A 186 -15.92 -3.70 11.66
C GLU A 186 -15.38 -2.80 10.56
N VAL A 187 -14.10 -2.96 10.20
CA VAL A 187 -13.45 -2.13 9.18
C VAL A 187 -14.08 -2.36 7.80
N VAL A 188 -14.15 -3.61 7.34
CA VAL A 188 -14.60 -3.94 5.98
C VAL A 188 -16.10 -3.63 5.78
N GLN A 189 -16.94 -3.83 6.82
CA GLN A 189 -18.37 -3.55 6.70
C GLN A 189 -18.71 -2.07 6.80
N ARG A 190 -18.02 -1.31 7.66
CA ARG A 190 -18.38 0.08 7.98
C ARG A 190 -17.69 1.12 7.09
N TYR A 191 -16.56 0.76 6.48
CA TYR A 191 -15.74 1.69 5.70
C TYR A 191 -15.55 1.19 4.28
N ASP A 192 -15.40 2.11 3.35
CA ASP A 192 -15.08 1.80 1.95
C ASP A 192 -13.56 1.72 1.74
N VAL A 193 -12.89 0.89 2.56
CA VAL A 193 -11.47 0.63 2.42
C VAL A 193 -11.19 -0.21 1.18
N ASP A 194 -10.09 0.07 0.48
CA ASP A 194 -9.64 -0.71 -0.68
C ASP A 194 -8.83 -1.94 -0.27
N GLY A 195 -8.33 -1.95 0.96
CA GLY A 195 -7.59 -3.08 1.51
C GLY A 195 -7.52 -3.09 3.03
N VAL A 196 -7.16 -4.26 3.56
CA VAL A 196 -6.74 -4.47 4.95
C VAL A 196 -5.30 -4.97 4.94
N HIS A 197 -4.44 -4.26 5.65
CA HIS A 197 -2.99 -4.49 5.66
C HIS A 197 -2.53 -4.93 7.04
N PHE A 198 -2.01 -6.17 7.16
CA PHE A 198 -1.63 -6.76 8.44
C PHE A 198 -0.15 -6.65 8.71
N ASP A 199 0.17 -5.92 9.76
CA ASP A 199 1.51 -5.85 10.32
C ASP A 199 1.60 -6.63 11.62
N PHE A 200 2.81 -7.09 11.96
CA PHE A 200 3.07 -7.91 13.13
C PHE A 200 2.20 -9.17 13.23
N LEU A 201 1.72 -9.71 12.09
CA LEU A 201 1.15 -11.06 12.04
C LEU A 201 2.30 -12.07 12.14
N ARG A 202 2.95 -12.05 13.30
CA ARG A 202 4.17 -12.82 13.60
C ARG A 202 4.43 -12.94 15.09
N TYR A 203 5.14 -13.96 15.47
CA TYR A 203 5.66 -14.05 16.83
C TYR A 203 6.75 -12.99 17.07
N PRO A 204 6.97 -12.57 18.34
CA PRO A 204 8.05 -11.63 18.64
C PRO A 204 9.42 -12.26 18.38
N ASP A 205 10.41 -11.41 18.19
CA ASP A 205 11.79 -11.83 18.03
C ASP A 205 12.27 -12.69 19.20
N LYS A 206 13.03 -13.72 18.89
CA LYS A 206 13.55 -14.64 19.90
C LYS A 206 12.44 -15.29 20.75
N ALA A 207 11.33 -15.68 20.14
CA ALA A 207 10.15 -16.24 20.78
C ALA A 207 10.35 -17.64 21.38
N ARG A 208 11.58 -18.17 21.49
CA ARG A 208 11.84 -19.54 21.97
C ARG A 208 11.08 -19.88 23.27
N ARG A 209 10.94 -18.94 24.19
CA ARG A 209 10.22 -19.08 25.47
C ARG A 209 8.91 -18.30 25.50
N PHE A 210 8.29 -18.11 24.33
CA PHE A 210 6.96 -17.47 24.30
C PHE A 210 5.98 -18.38 25.05
N PRO A 211 5.06 -17.80 25.87
CA PRO A 211 4.23 -18.58 26.79
C PRO A 211 2.99 -19.20 26.13
N ASP A 212 3.18 -19.98 25.08
CA ASP A 212 2.15 -20.70 24.32
C ASP A 212 2.18 -22.22 24.53
N SER A 213 2.97 -22.70 25.48
CA SER A 213 3.20 -24.13 25.72
C SER A 213 1.92 -24.92 26.10
N TYR A 214 0.95 -24.25 26.76
CA TYR A 214 -0.32 -24.88 27.09
C TYR A 214 -1.13 -25.19 25.83
N ASP A 215 -1.27 -24.22 24.95
CA ASP A 215 -2.02 -24.38 23.69
C ASP A 215 -1.30 -25.33 22.74
N TYR A 216 0.04 -25.29 22.73
CA TYR A 216 0.84 -26.24 21.97
C TYR A 216 0.62 -27.70 22.43
N ARG A 217 0.56 -27.98 23.74
CA ARG A 217 0.26 -29.34 24.23
C ARG A 217 -1.12 -29.82 23.80
N LYS A 218 -2.10 -28.90 23.67
CA LYS A 218 -3.45 -29.24 23.25
C LYS A 218 -3.60 -29.37 21.72
N GLY A 219 -2.97 -28.50 20.97
CA GLY A 219 -3.17 -28.35 19.52
C GLY A 219 -1.98 -28.75 18.65
N GLY A 220 -0.87 -29.15 19.24
CA GLY A 220 0.36 -29.49 18.50
C GLY A 220 0.24 -30.71 17.59
N ASN A 221 -0.53 -31.73 18.00
CA ASN A 221 -0.82 -32.93 17.21
C ASN A 221 0.41 -33.55 16.55
N GLY A 222 1.51 -33.69 17.30
CA GLY A 222 2.79 -34.28 16.84
C GLY A 222 3.66 -33.35 15.98
N ARG A 223 3.20 -32.13 15.63
CA ARG A 223 4.03 -31.15 14.90
C ARG A 223 5.12 -30.58 15.80
N SER A 224 6.24 -30.14 15.21
CA SER A 224 7.23 -29.35 15.93
C SER A 224 6.60 -28.01 16.37
N LEU A 225 7.10 -27.43 17.48
CA LEU A 225 6.64 -26.12 17.95
C LEU A 225 6.76 -25.04 16.88
N ALA A 226 7.81 -25.06 16.08
CA ALA A 226 8.03 -24.10 15.00
C ALA A 226 6.98 -24.25 13.88
N GLN A 227 6.64 -25.48 13.50
CA GLN A 227 5.62 -25.72 12.50
C GLN A 227 4.23 -25.35 13.02
N TRP A 228 3.89 -25.73 14.24
CA TRP A 228 2.62 -25.38 14.86
C TRP A 228 2.42 -23.85 14.95
N ARG A 229 3.48 -23.10 15.25
CA ARG A 229 3.41 -21.63 15.26
C ARG A 229 3.17 -21.04 13.88
N ARG A 230 3.82 -21.57 12.84
CA ARG A 230 3.54 -21.16 11.45
C ARG A 230 2.10 -21.46 11.05
N ASP A 231 1.64 -22.67 11.37
CA ASP A 231 0.25 -23.08 11.05
C ASP A 231 -0.79 -22.18 11.73
N ASN A 232 -0.54 -21.72 12.97
CA ASN A 232 -1.44 -20.82 13.68
C ASN A 232 -1.54 -19.45 12.97
N LEU A 233 -0.42 -18.88 12.52
CA LEU A 233 -0.43 -17.62 11.76
C LEU A 233 -1.13 -17.80 10.40
N THR A 234 -0.86 -18.92 9.73
CA THR A 234 -1.53 -19.28 8.46
C THR A 234 -3.03 -19.43 8.66
N GLU A 235 -3.48 -20.09 9.73
CA GLU A 235 -4.90 -20.25 10.02
C GLU A 235 -5.61 -18.92 10.32
N ILE A 236 -4.94 -18.01 11.04
CA ILE A 236 -5.45 -16.65 11.27
C ILE A 236 -5.66 -15.93 9.93
N LEU A 237 -4.64 -15.90 9.07
CA LEU A 237 -4.71 -15.22 7.78
C LEU A 237 -5.74 -15.85 6.84
N ARG A 238 -5.76 -17.19 6.77
CA ARG A 238 -6.73 -17.95 5.96
C ARG A 238 -8.18 -17.65 6.37
N HIS A 239 -8.44 -17.62 7.68
CA HIS A 239 -9.76 -17.30 8.22
C HIS A 239 -10.16 -15.87 7.84
N ILE A 240 -9.27 -14.90 8.06
CA ILE A 240 -9.52 -13.50 7.69
C ILE A 240 -9.75 -13.33 6.18
N TYR A 241 -8.87 -13.90 5.35
CA TYR A 241 -9.00 -13.83 3.89
C TYR A 241 -10.37 -14.35 3.42
N LYS A 242 -10.73 -15.54 3.86
CA LYS A 242 -12.01 -16.17 3.50
C LYS A 242 -13.23 -15.31 3.90
N GLU A 243 -13.19 -14.71 5.09
CA GLU A 243 -14.32 -13.91 5.57
C GLU A 243 -14.36 -12.52 4.91
N VAL A 244 -13.21 -11.88 4.66
CA VAL A 244 -13.14 -10.61 3.92
C VAL A 244 -13.70 -10.79 2.51
N LYS A 245 -13.29 -11.85 1.79
CA LYS A 245 -13.78 -12.11 0.42
C LYS A 245 -15.28 -12.42 0.34
N LYS A 246 -15.90 -12.87 1.42
CA LYS A 246 -17.36 -13.02 1.49
C LYS A 246 -18.08 -11.68 1.70
N ILE A 247 -17.44 -10.71 2.37
CA ILE A 247 -18.07 -9.42 2.70
C ILE A 247 -17.92 -8.46 1.53
N LYS A 248 -16.68 -8.28 1.05
CA LYS A 248 -16.30 -7.44 -0.09
C LYS A 248 -15.16 -8.13 -0.85
N PRO A 249 -15.44 -8.87 -1.92
CA PRO A 249 -14.44 -9.71 -2.58
C PRO A 249 -13.27 -8.89 -3.16
N TRP A 250 -13.48 -7.64 -3.56
CA TRP A 250 -12.45 -6.74 -4.09
C TRP A 250 -11.49 -6.19 -3.03
N VAL A 251 -11.85 -6.17 -1.73
CA VAL A 251 -10.98 -5.64 -0.68
C VAL A 251 -9.70 -6.47 -0.61
N LYS A 252 -8.57 -5.81 -0.85
CA LYS A 252 -7.24 -6.44 -0.85
C LYS A 252 -6.85 -6.86 0.56
N VAL A 253 -6.36 -8.09 0.69
CA VAL A 253 -5.78 -8.61 1.93
C VAL A 253 -4.27 -8.66 1.75
N SER A 254 -3.53 -7.93 2.58
CA SER A 254 -2.08 -7.83 2.47
C SER A 254 -1.36 -7.96 3.81
N THR A 255 -0.08 -8.31 3.75
CA THR A 255 0.79 -8.40 4.94
C THR A 255 2.12 -7.67 4.72
N SER A 256 2.73 -7.17 5.82
CA SER A 256 4.10 -6.67 5.86
C SER A 256 5.04 -7.66 6.57
N PRO A 257 5.55 -8.68 5.87
CA PRO A 257 6.47 -9.64 6.47
C PRO A 257 7.88 -9.06 6.65
N VAL A 258 8.70 -9.76 7.43
CA VAL A 258 10.16 -9.51 7.45
C VAL A 258 10.71 -9.64 6.03
N GLY A 259 11.53 -8.70 5.60
CA GLY A 259 11.98 -8.56 4.21
C GLY A 259 12.76 -9.72 3.61
N LYS A 260 13.18 -10.69 4.41
CA LYS A 260 13.84 -11.93 3.98
C LYS A 260 12.96 -13.10 4.39
N TYR A 261 12.59 -13.97 3.45
CA TYR A 261 11.78 -15.14 3.80
C TYR A 261 12.59 -16.17 4.62
N ARG A 262 13.70 -16.66 4.05
CA ARG A 262 14.68 -17.56 4.67
C ARG A 262 16.02 -17.45 3.92
N ASP A 263 16.99 -18.30 4.23
CA ASP A 263 18.19 -18.41 3.41
C ASP A 263 17.83 -18.84 1.99
N THR A 264 18.43 -18.17 1.01
CA THR A 264 18.30 -18.51 -0.41
C THR A 264 19.57 -19.18 -0.91
N SER A 265 19.55 -19.82 -2.09
CA SER A 265 20.75 -20.32 -2.76
C SER A 265 21.74 -19.20 -3.14
N ARG A 266 21.23 -17.96 -3.28
CA ARG A 266 22.03 -16.78 -3.64
C ARG A 266 22.72 -16.13 -2.45
N TYR A 267 22.04 -16.10 -1.28
CA TYR A 267 22.58 -15.43 -0.09
C TYR A 267 21.91 -15.90 1.20
N SER A 268 22.68 -15.91 2.30
CA SER A 268 22.17 -16.25 3.64
C SER A 268 21.45 -15.06 4.28
N SER A 269 20.31 -15.30 4.90
CA SER A 269 19.59 -14.33 5.74
C SER A 269 20.34 -13.99 7.03
N ARG A 270 21.37 -14.75 7.37
CA ARG A 270 22.07 -14.72 8.66
C ARG A 270 21.13 -14.95 9.85
N GLY A 271 20.10 -15.76 9.63
CA GLY A 271 19.16 -16.20 10.67
C GLY A 271 18.06 -15.21 11.03
N TRP A 272 18.09 -13.95 10.56
CA TRP A 272 16.99 -12.99 10.70
C TRP A 272 16.10 -13.04 9.47
N ASN A 273 14.99 -13.76 9.59
CA ASN A 273 14.08 -13.97 8.48
C ASN A 273 12.64 -14.27 8.96
N ALA A 274 11.68 -14.20 8.03
CA ALA A 274 10.26 -14.41 8.29
C ALA A 274 9.96 -15.84 8.78
N PHE A 275 10.47 -16.85 8.06
CA PHE A 275 10.10 -18.25 8.27
C PHE A 275 10.63 -18.84 9.58
N ASN A 276 11.94 -18.64 9.89
CA ASN A 276 12.59 -19.26 11.03
C ASN A 276 12.56 -18.40 12.29
N ALA A 277 12.76 -17.07 12.16
CA ALA A 277 12.91 -16.20 13.32
C ALA A 277 11.58 -15.79 13.95
N VAL A 278 10.55 -15.57 13.13
CA VAL A 278 9.25 -15.05 13.57
C VAL A 278 8.04 -15.87 13.09
N TYR A 279 8.29 -17.02 12.47
CA TYR A 279 7.32 -18.04 12.07
C TYR A 279 6.30 -17.60 11.01
N GLN A 280 6.62 -16.62 10.16
CA GLN A 280 5.78 -16.21 9.03
C GLN A 280 6.07 -17.10 7.81
N ASP A 281 5.13 -17.95 7.43
CA ASP A 281 5.23 -18.80 6.23
C ASP A 281 4.61 -18.10 5.01
N VAL A 282 5.16 -16.95 4.65
CA VAL A 282 4.57 -16.04 3.65
C VAL A 282 4.55 -16.65 2.25
N GLN A 283 5.59 -17.41 1.87
CA GLN A 283 5.57 -18.13 0.58
C GLN A 283 4.50 -19.23 0.58
N GLY A 284 4.27 -19.90 1.72
CA GLY A 284 3.13 -20.79 1.90
C GLY A 284 1.78 -20.05 1.73
N TRP A 285 1.64 -18.86 2.29
CA TRP A 285 0.41 -18.04 2.15
C TRP A 285 0.17 -17.60 0.70
N LEU A 286 1.23 -17.25 -0.04
CA LEU A 286 1.15 -16.94 -1.49
C LEU A 286 0.74 -18.18 -2.28
N GLY A 287 1.34 -19.35 -1.98
CA GLY A 287 1.02 -20.62 -2.63
C GLY A 287 -0.40 -21.11 -2.37
N GLU A 288 -0.96 -20.83 -1.18
CA GLU A 288 -2.36 -21.10 -0.85
C GLU A 288 -3.33 -20.05 -1.42
N GLY A 289 -2.83 -18.90 -1.88
CA GLY A 289 -3.65 -17.81 -2.39
C GLY A 289 -4.48 -17.09 -1.33
N ILE A 290 -4.03 -17.07 -0.06
CA ILE A 290 -4.75 -16.46 1.07
C ILE A 290 -4.33 -15.03 1.40
N GLN A 291 -3.69 -14.34 0.42
CA GLN A 291 -3.45 -12.90 0.41
C GLN A 291 -3.30 -12.43 -1.03
N ASP A 292 -3.57 -11.15 -1.27
CA ASP A 292 -3.53 -10.55 -2.60
C ASP A 292 -2.21 -9.85 -2.86
N GLN A 293 -1.65 -9.22 -1.84
CA GLN A 293 -0.42 -8.44 -1.90
C GLN A 293 0.48 -8.75 -0.71
N ILE A 294 1.79 -8.64 -0.91
CA ILE A 294 2.76 -8.58 0.18
C ILE A 294 3.61 -7.32 0.08
N TYR A 295 3.92 -6.75 1.24
CA TYR A 295 4.79 -5.59 1.42
C TYR A 295 5.99 -5.97 2.29
N PRO A 296 6.93 -6.78 1.79
CA PRO A 296 8.06 -7.24 2.61
C PRO A 296 8.90 -6.04 3.04
N MET A 297 9.16 -5.92 4.35
CA MET A 297 9.92 -4.82 4.94
C MET A 297 11.41 -4.97 4.60
N MET A 298 11.79 -4.55 3.40
CA MET A 298 13.13 -4.74 2.84
C MET A 298 14.07 -3.56 3.14
N TYR A 299 14.14 -3.17 4.41
CA TYR A 299 14.94 -2.06 4.91
C TYR A 299 16.43 -2.45 5.01
N PHE A 300 17.00 -2.87 3.87
CA PHE A 300 18.36 -3.41 3.76
C PHE A 300 19.04 -2.86 2.51
N ARG A 301 20.39 -3.07 2.40
CA ARG A 301 21.21 -2.70 1.24
C ARG A 301 21.92 -3.91 0.64
N GLY A 302 22.29 -3.81 -0.63
CA GLY A 302 23.14 -4.76 -1.34
C GLY A 302 22.63 -6.19 -1.26
N ASN A 303 23.49 -7.12 -0.91
CA ASN A 303 23.14 -8.55 -0.84
C ASN A 303 22.05 -8.91 0.18
N HIS A 304 21.67 -7.99 1.05
CA HIS A 304 20.55 -8.18 1.94
C HIS A 304 19.21 -7.67 1.35
N PHE A 305 19.24 -7.03 0.18
CA PHE A 305 18.07 -6.58 -0.57
C PHE A 305 17.86 -7.42 -1.84
N TYR A 306 18.74 -7.32 -2.82
CA TYR A 306 18.52 -7.83 -4.17
C TYR A 306 18.23 -9.33 -4.27
N PRO A 307 19.00 -10.25 -3.64
CA PRO A 307 18.73 -11.69 -3.71
C PRO A 307 17.36 -12.07 -3.09
N PHE A 308 16.92 -11.32 -2.08
CA PHE A 308 15.65 -11.57 -1.40
C PHE A 308 14.46 -10.95 -2.14
N ALA A 309 14.65 -9.83 -2.84
CA ALA A 309 13.62 -9.28 -3.74
C ALA A 309 13.33 -10.25 -4.89
N LEU A 310 14.38 -10.86 -5.47
CA LEU A 310 14.23 -11.94 -6.47
C LEU A 310 13.52 -13.16 -5.88
N ASP A 311 13.88 -13.60 -4.68
CA ASP A 311 13.21 -14.73 -4.01
C ASP A 311 11.71 -14.47 -3.82
N TRP A 312 11.33 -13.26 -3.41
CA TRP A 312 9.91 -12.86 -3.33
C TRP A 312 9.23 -12.89 -4.69
N LYS A 313 9.86 -12.37 -5.74
CA LYS A 313 9.33 -12.37 -7.11
C LYS A 313 9.12 -13.78 -7.64
N GLU A 314 10.11 -14.65 -7.49
CA GLU A 314 10.08 -16.03 -7.98
C GLU A 314 9.03 -16.90 -7.26
N GLN A 315 8.65 -16.53 -6.03
CA GLN A 315 7.72 -17.29 -5.19
C GLN A 315 6.37 -16.58 -5.01
N ASN A 316 6.03 -15.61 -5.87
CA ASN A 316 4.82 -14.78 -5.72
C ASN A 316 3.52 -15.52 -6.02
N ASN A 317 3.57 -16.64 -6.75
CA ASN A 317 2.39 -17.44 -7.14
C ASN A 317 1.27 -16.58 -7.80
N GLY A 318 1.66 -15.60 -8.62
CA GLY A 318 0.73 -14.70 -9.30
C GLY A 318 0.11 -13.63 -8.41
N ARG A 319 0.58 -13.46 -7.16
CA ARG A 319 0.18 -12.38 -6.25
C ARG A 319 1.15 -11.20 -6.38
N GLN A 320 0.72 -10.03 -5.94
CA GLN A 320 1.50 -8.80 -6.07
C GLN A 320 2.55 -8.70 -4.96
N VAL A 321 3.78 -8.37 -5.35
CA VAL A 321 4.93 -8.16 -4.44
C VAL A 321 5.40 -6.72 -4.53
N ILE A 322 5.24 -5.99 -3.43
CA ILE A 322 5.55 -4.58 -3.30
C ILE A 322 6.64 -4.39 -2.22
N PRO A 323 7.94 -4.39 -2.57
CA PRO A 323 9.01 -4.19 -1.60
C PRO A 323 8.84 -2.90 -0.81
N GLY A 324 8.93 -3.00 0.52
CA GLY A 324 9.00 -1.85 1.41
C GLY A 324 10.40 -1.28 1.45
N LEU A 325 10.56 -0.01 1.11
CA LEU A 325 11.83 0.71 1.13
C LEU A 325 11.99 1.50 2.43
N GLY A 326 13.12 1.34 3.09
CA GLY A 326 13.46 2.05 4.33
C GLY A 326 13.99 3.45 4.05
N ILE A 327 13.15 4.33 3.52
CA ILE A 327 13.55 5.70 3.14
C ILE A 327 13.98 6.56 4.32
N TYR A 328 13.57 6.22 5.54
CA TYR A 328 14.01 6.88 6.76
C TYR A 328 15.53 6.78 6.97
N PHE A 329 16.17 5.75 6.40
CA PHE A 329 17.64 5.63 6.45
C PHE A 329 18.38 6.68 5.64
N LEU A 330 17.72 7.43 4.76
CA LEU A 330 18.32 8.60 4.10
C LEU A 330 18.60 9.74 5.10
N HIS A 331 17.78 9.85 6.15
CA HIS A 331 17.93 10.89 7.14
C HIS A 331 19.23 10.72 7.93
N PRO A 332 20.00 11.82 8.16
CA PRO A 332 21.30 11.74 8.85
C PRO A 332 21.26 11.15 10.27
N SER A 333 20.14 11.34 11.01
CA SER A 333 19.97 10.80 12.36
C SER A 333 19.67 9.30 12.40
N GLU A 334 19.32 8.68 11.26
CA GLU A 334 18.91 7.27 11.21
C GLU A 334 20.00 6.37 10.61
N GLY A 335 20.30 6.50 9.35
CA GLY A 335 21.25 5.62 8.69
C GLY A 335 22.20 6.33 7.73
N ASN A 336 21.87 7.56 7.37
CA ASN A 336 22.61 8.40 6.41
C ASN A 336 22.99 7.64 5.12
N TRP A 337 22.01 6.89 4.56
CA TRP A 337 22.20 6.21 3.29
C TRP A 337 22.28 7.24 2.16
N SER A 338 23.02 6.93 1.11
CA SER A 338 22.98 7.69 -0.14
C SER A 338 21.62 7.52 -0.83
N LEU A 339 21.11 8.56 -1.45
CA LEU A 339 19.90 8.52 -2.30
C LEU A 339 20.05 7.49 -3.42
N ASP A 340 21.25 7.34 -4.01
CA ASP A 340 21.55 6.32 -5.02
C ASP A 340 21.22 4.89 -4.58
N GLU A 341 21.20 4.60 -3.28
CA GLU A 341 20.83 3.26 -2.80
C GLU A 341 19.33 3.02 -3.01
N ILE A 342 18.49 4.00 -2.69
CA ILE A 342 17.03 3.91 -2.92
C ILE A 342 16.75 3.92 -4.42
N GLU A 343 17.43 4.75 -5.18
CA GLU A 343 17.31 4.81 -6.64
C GLU A 343 17.65 3.46 -7.29
N ARG A 344 18.76 2.83 -6.88
CA ARG A 344 19.11 1.48 -7.38
C ARG A 344 18.07 0.44 -7.02
N GLN A 345 17.45 0.51 -5.82
CA GLN A 345 16.39 -0.40 -5.40
C GLN A 345 15.14 -0.23 -6.26
N MET A 346 14.72 1.01 -6.55
CA MET A 346 13.57 1.31 -7.41
C MET A 346 13.82 0.84 -8.85
N ASN A 347 15.01 1.11 -9.40
CA ASN A 347 15.40 0.63 -10.73
C ASN A 347 15.37 -0.91 -10.80
N PHE A 348 15.86 -1.58 -9.76
CA PHE A 348 15.82 -3.05 -9.68
C PHE A 348 14.38 -3.59 -9.63
N ILE A 349 13.52 -2.99 -8.82
CA ILE A 349 12.10 -3.35 -8.71
C ILE A 349 11.42 -3.31 -10.08
N ARG A 350 11.61 -2.23 -10.85
CA ARG A 350 11.06 -2.09 -12.21
C ARG A 350 11.69 -3.06 -13.21
N ALA A 351 13.02 -3.23 -13.17
CA ALA A 351 13.74 -4.12 -14.09
C ALA A 351 13.33 -5.59 -13.92
N GLU A 352 13.09 -6.02 -12.69
CA GLU A 352 12.66 -7.39 -12.38
C GLU A 352 11.13 -7.58 -12.47
N GLY A 353 10.37 -6.51 -12.80
CA GLY A 353 8.91 -6.58 -12.95
C GLY A 353 8.20 -6.92 -11.65
N LEU A 354 8.65 -6.40 -10.53
CA LEU A 354 7.90 -6.35 -9.27
C LEU A 354 6.76 -5.33 -9.40
N ASP A 355 5.73 -5.44 -8.56
CA ASP A 355 4.47 -4.72 -8.77
C ASP A 355 4.47 -3.26 -8.26
N GLY A 356 5.62 -2.72 -7.92
CA GLY A 356 5.83 -1.39 -7.38
C GLY A 356 6.58 -1.41 -6.06
N GLU A 357 6.55 -0.30 -5.33
CA GLU A 357 7.21 -0.18 -4.03
C GLU A 357 6.37 0.60 -3.00
N ALA A 358 6.73 0.44 -1.73
CA ALA A 358 6.12 1.13 -0.63
C ALA A 358 7.18 1.85 0.23
N HIS A 359 6.95 3.11 0.55
CA HIS A 359 7.91 3.95 1.26
C HIS A 359 7.60 4.00 2.75
N TYR A 360 8.51 3.52 3.58
CA TYR A 360 8.39 3.61 5.03
C TYR A 360 9.28 4.75 5.56
N ARG A 361 8.70 5.87 6.00
CA ARG A 361 7.32 6.23 6.20
C ARG A 361 7.04 7.65 5.63
N ALA A 362 5.77 8.05 5.59
CA ALA A 362 5.31 9.26 4.91
C ALA A 362 6.00 10.56 5.39
N ALA A 363 6.31 10.72 6.70
CA ALA A 363 6.99 11.92 7.19
C ALA A 363 8.31 12.19 6.46
N PHE A 364 9.06 11.15 6.08
CA PHE A 364 10.34 11.30 5.37
C PHE A 364 10.17 11.73 3.90
N LEU A 365 8.97 11.68 3.34
CA LEU A 365 8.61 12.29 2.07
C LEU A 365 8.21 13.75 2.23
N MET A 366 7.88 14.18 3.47
CA MET A 366 7.50 15.55 3.79
C MET A 366 8.70 16.43 4.16
N GLU A 367 9.77 15.82 4.66
CA GLU A 367 10.99 16.48 5.15
C GLU A 367 11.98 16.77 4.02
N GLN A 368 12.81 17.80 4.19
CA GLN A 368 13.83 18.17 3.21
C GLN A 368 15.15 17.38 3.39
N ASP A 369 15.36 16.78 4.56
CA ASP A 369 16.63 16.12 4.92
C ASP A 369 16.78 14.69 4.35
N THR A 370 15.93 14.29 3.43
CA THR A 370 15.98 13.01 2.71
C THR A 370 16.70 13.11 1.36
N GLN A 371 17.67 14.00 1.26
CA GLN A 371 18.59 14.15 0.14
C GLN A 371 17.91 14.36 -1.24
N GLY A 372 16.71 14.97 -1.25
CA GLY A 372 15.97 15.24 -2.49
C GLY A 372 15.16 14.04 -3.01
N LEU A 373 14.88 13.04 -2.18
CA LEU A 373 14.05 11.88 -2.58
C LEU A 373 12.71 12.29 -3.19
N TYR A 374 12.02 13.26 -2.57
CA TYR A 374 10.72 13.69 -3.09
C TYR A 374 10.82 14.26 -4.50
N ASP A 375 11.81 15.11 -4.77
CA ASP A 375 12.05 15.71 -6.08
C ASP A 375 12.45 14.64 -7.10
N LEU A 376 13.29 13.66 -6.71
CA LEU A 376 13.63 12.49 -7.55
C LEU A 376 12.36 11.70 -7.96
N LEU A 377 11.44 11.48 -7.03
CA LEU A 377 10.18 10.79 -7.34
C LEU A 377 9.34 11.59 -8.33
N VAL A 378 9.13 12.88 -8.08
CA VAL A 378 8.30 13.76 -8.94
C VAL A 378 8.89 13.89 -10.34
N ASP A 379 10.20 14.13 -10.43
CA ASP A 379 10.84 14.50 -11.69
C ASP A 379 11.21 13.29 -12.56
N GLN A 380 11.41 12.10 -11.96
CA GLN A 380 11.95 10.96 -12.70
C GLN A 380 11.14 9.68 -12.58
N TYR A 381 10.73 9.29 -11.36
CA TYR A 381 10.09 7.97 -11.15
C TYR A 381 8.57 8.01 -11.24
N TYR A 382 7.95 9.06 -10.72
CA TYR A 382 6.50 9.20 -10.64
C TYR A 382 5.97 10.42 -11.40
N THR A 383 6.65 10.79 -12.47
CA THR A 383 6.31 11.95 -13.31
C THR A 383 4.85 11.90 -13.80
N TYR A 384 4.35 10.72 -14.11
CA TYR A 384 2.98 10.48 -14.57
C TYR A 384 2.22 9.59 -13.61
N PRO A 385 0.88 9.66 -13.56
CA PRO A 385 0.08 8.72 -12.78
C PRO A 385 0.31 7.25 -13.19
N ALA A 386 0.03 6.33 -12.29
CA ALA A 386 0.02 4.90 -12.57
C ALA A 386 -1.25 4.27 -12.01
N LEU A 387 -1.86 3.36 -12.76
CA LEU A 387 -2.98 2.56 -12.31
C LEU A 387 -2.51 1.44 -11.37
N GLN A 388 -3.42 0.93 -10.56
CA GLN A 388 -3.18 -0.27 -9.78
C GLN A 388 -3.00 -1.49 -10.70
N PRO A 389 -2.10 -2.44 -10.37
CA PRO A 389 -2.06 -3.73 -11.04
C PRO A 389 -3.37 -4.50 -10.83
N ALA A 390 -3.86 -5.18 -11.86
CA ALA A 390 -5.08 -5.98 -11.78
C ALA A 390 -4.92 -7.22 -10.89
N MET A 391 -6.03 -7.75 -10.40
CA MET A 391 -6.13 -8.96 -9.57
C MET A 391 -6.87 -10.09 -10.31
N PRO A 392 -6.32 -10.64 -11.41
CA PRO A 392 -7.01 -11.62 -12.26
C PRO A 392 -7.33 -12.94 -11.56
N TRP A 393 -6.76 -13.19 -10.38
CA TRP A 393 -7.11 -14.36 -9.54
C TRP A 393 -8.44 -14.19 -8.78
N LEU A 394 -9.00 -12.98 -8.74
CA LEU A 394 -10.31 -12.70 -8.14
C LEU A 394 -11.36 -12.47 -9.22
N ASP A 395 -11.04 -11.62 -10.19
CA ASP A 395 -11.82 -11.35 -11.38
C ASP A 395 -10.90 -10.96 -12.54
N ALA A 396 -11.20 -11.42 -13.76
CA ALA A 396 -10.42 -11.15 -14.97
C ALA A 396 -11.27 -10.47 -16.07
N GLU A 397 -12.54 -10.15 -15.80
CA GLU A 397 -13.45 -9.52 -16.73
C GLU A 397 -13.49 -8.02 -16.51
N ALA A 398 -13.23 -7.24 -17.56
CA ALA A 398 -13.32 -5.79 -17.48
C ALA A 398 -14.78 -5.33 -17.59
N PRO A 399 -15.15 -4.16 -17.00
CA PRO A 399 -16.44 -3.53 -17.23
C PRO A 399 -16.70 -3.28 -18.71
N THR A 400 -17.96 -3.06 -19.10
CA THR A 400 -18.29 -2.64 -20.46
C THR A 400 -17.65 -1.32 -20.81
N THR A 401 -17.24 -1.16 -22.08
CA THR A 401 -16.66 0.10 -22.57
C THR A 401 -17.66 1.26 -22.40
N PRO A 402 -17.26 2.41 -21.84
CA PRO A 402 -18.09 3.62 -21.85
C PRO A 402 -18.52 3.99 -23.27
N THR A 403 -19.66 4.63 -23.41
CA THR A 403 -20.16 5.09 -24.73
C THR A 403 -20.58 6.55 -24.69
N GLY A 404 -20.73 7.18 -25.83
CA GLY A 404 -21.28 8.53 -25.94
C GLY A 404 -20.41 9.61 -25.29
N LEU A 405 -19.08 9.47 -25.38
CA LEU A 405 -18.18 10.51 -24.86
C LEU A 405 -18.43 11.83 -25.58
N HIS A 406 -18.95 12.80 -24.81
CA HIS A 406 -19.20 14.16 -25.25
C HIS A 406 -18.15 15.11 -24.66
N ILE A 407 -17.62 16.02 -25.48
CA ILE A 407 -16.55 16.96 -25.16
C ILE A 407 -17.06 18.37 -25.34
N GLU A 408 -17.23 19.09 -24.25
CA GLU A 408 -17.63 20.51 -24.23
C GLU A 408 -16.43 21.38 -23.85
N ARG A 409 -15.93 22.18 -24.81
CA ARG A 409 -14.84 23.15 -24.57
C ARG A 409 -15.43 24.48 -24.11
N ARG A 410 -15.07 24.94 -22.91
CA ARG A 410 -15.63 26.12 -22.27
C ARG A 410 -14.78 27.38 -22.52
N GLN A 411 -15.39 28.50 -22.37
CA GLN A 411 -14.74 29.81 -22.59
C GLN A 411 -13.63 30.12 -21.56
N ASP A 412 -13.71 29.51 -20.37
CA ASP A 412 -12.69 29.63 -19.31
C ASP A 412 -11.45 28.76 -19.57
N GLY A 413 -11.40 28.03 -20.71
CA GLY A 413 -10.32 27.14 -21.09
C GLY A 413 -10.46 25.73 -20.53
N SER A 414 -11.45 25.46 -19.69
CA SER A 414 -11.74 24.10 -19.22
C SER A 414 -12.43 23.25 -20.29
N VAL A 415 -12.29 21.93 -20.18
CA VAL A 415 -12.99 20.97 -21.04
C VAL A 415 -13.85 20.07 -20.17
N HIS A 416 -15.15 20.12 -20.36
CA HIS A 416 -16.09 19.26 -19.66
C HIS A 416 -16.34 17.99 -20.48
N LEU A 417 -16.14 16.84 -19.85
CA LEU A 417 -16.35 15.53 -20.42
C LEU A 417 -17.56 14.87 -19.77
N SER A 418 -18.41 14.21 -20.56
CA SER A 418 -19.50 13.38 -20.05
C SER A 418 -19.65 12.12 -20.94
N TRP A 419 -20.08 11.03 -20.34
CA TRP A 419 -20.23 9.73 -21.01
C TRP A 419 -21.37 8.90 -20.41
N ASN A 420 -21.80 7.86 -21.10
CA ASN A 420 -22.76 6.90 -20.57
C ASN A 420 -22.07 5.91 -19.63
N ALA A 421 -22.76 5.56 -18.54
CA ALA A 421 -22.25 4.63 -17.53
C ALA A 421 -21.94 3.24 -18.11
N SER A 422 -20.85 2.67 -17.65
CA SER A 422 -20.48 1.26 -17.86
C SER A 422 -21.18 0.34 -16.87
N GLN A 423 -21.26 -0.93 -17.21
CA GLN A 423 -21.77 -2.00 -16.34
C GLN A 423 -20.62 -2.96 -16.02
N ASP A 424 -20.65 -3.51 -14.83
CA ASP A 424 -19.76 -4.58 -14.37
C ASP A 424 -20.49 -5.92 -14.34
N ASN A 425 -19.75 -7.03 -14.44
CA ASN A 425 -20.28 -8.37 -14.25
C ASN A 425 -20.63 -8.66 -12.78
N ASP A 426 -19.93 -7.97 -11.82
CA ASP A 426 -20.25 -7.98 -10.41
C ASP A 426 -21.22 -6.82 -10.08
N PRO A 427 -22.50 -7.10 -9.74
CA PRO A 427 -23.50 -6.06 -9.49
C PRO A 427 -23.19 -5.20 -8.26
N ASP A 428 -22.35 -5.67 -7.34
CA ASP A 428 -21.92 -4.92 -6.16
C ASP A 428 -20.71 -4.01 -6.45
N ASN A 429 -20.13 -4.10 -7.66
CA ASN A 429 -18.97 -3.33 -8.11
C ASN A 429 -19.41 -2.23 -9.08
N THR A 430 -19.47 -0.99 -8.58
CA THR A 430 -19.73 0.17 -9.44
C THR A 430 -18.44 0.58 -10.15
N PRO A 431 -18.38 0.55 -11.51
CA PRO A 431 -17.19 0.96 -12.24
C PRO A 431 -16.79 2.40 -11.96
N MET A 432 -15.50 2.62 -11.84
CA MET A 432 -14.86 3.93 -11.88
C MET A 432 -14.29 4.17 -13.28
N TYR A 433 -13.74 5.36 -13.53
CA TYR A 433 -13.26 5.70 -14.86
C TYR A 433 -11.83 6.24 -14.81
N VAL A 434 -11.10 5.99 -15.90
CA VAL A 434 -9.81 6.62 -16.19
C VAL A 434 -9.98 7.53 -17.37
N VAL A 435 -9.55 8.78 -17.22
CA VAL A 435 -9.59 9.78 -18.26
C VAL A 435 -8.19 9.98 -18.84
N TYR A 436 -8.11 9.96 -20.15
CA TYR A 436 -6.87 10.15 -20.90
C TYR A 436 -6.96 11.39 -21.80
N ALA A 437 -5.85 12.08 -21.97
CA ALA A 437 -5.71 13.20 -22.90
C ALA A 437 -4.40 13.10 -23.69
N SER A 438 -4.43 13.43 -24.99
CA SER A 438 -3.26 13.39 -25.88
C SER A 438 -3.37 14.46 -26.95
N ASP A 439 -2.22 14.88 -27.50
CA ASP A 439 -2.17 15.75 -28.69
C ASP A 439 -2.40 14.98 -29.99
N THR A 440 -2.41 13.65 -29.94
CA THR A 440 -2.62 12.76 -31.09
C THR A 440 -3.90 11.95 -30.96
N TYR A 441 -4.56 11.70 -32.10
CA TYR A 441 -5.75 10.86 -32.21
C TYR A 441 -5.45 9.61 -33.05
N PRO A 442 -5.93 8.43 -32.64
CA PRO A 442 -6.63 8.15 -31.38
C PRO A 442 -5.70 8.25 -30.17
N VAL A 443 -6.29 8.51 -28.99
CA VAL A 443 -5.54 8.56 -27.73
C VAL A 443 -5.03 7.17 -27.38
N ASP A 444 -3.72 7.02 -27.26
CA ASP A 444 -3.08 5.77 -26.84
C ASP A 444 -3.15 5.61 -25.32
N ILE A 445 -4.05 4.75 -24.85
CA ILE A 445 -4.25 4.48 -23.42
C ILE A 445 -3.15 3.61 -22.79
N THR A 446 -2.20 3.10 -23.56
CA THR A 446 -1.09 2.31 -23.00
C THR A 446 -0.02 3.20 -22.37
N ARG A 447 -0.02 4.49 -22.67
CA ARG A 447 0.97 5.47 -22.24
C ARG A 447 0.54 6.15 -20.94
N PRO A 448 1.33 6.05 -19.86
CA PRO A 448 0.99 6.66 -18.58
C PRO A 448 0.93 8.18 -18.62
N GLU A 449 1.68 8.85 -19.49
CA GLU A 449 1.66 10.30 -19.70
C GLU A 449 0.32 10.83 -20.23
N HIS A 450 -0.52 9.96 -20.77
CA HIS A 450 -1.85 10.34 -21.22
C HIS A 450 -2.91 10.27 -20.10
N ILE A 451 -2.60 9.66 -18.93
CA ILE A 451 -3.53 9.59 -17.79
C ILE A 451 -3.64 10.97 -17.15
N VAL A 452 -4.83 11.57 -17.19
CA VAL A 452 -5.10 12.86 -16.55
C VAL A 452 -5.96 12.74 -15.29
N ALA A 453 -6.74 11.65 -15.17
CA ALA A 453 -7.46 11.31 -13.95
C ALA A 453 -7.69 9.80 -13.86
N GLN A 454 -7.70 9.29 -12.64
CA GLN A 454 -7.97 7.88 -12.33
C GLN A 454 -8.97 7.77 -11.18
N ASN A 455 -9.67 6.63 -11.10
CA ASN A 455 -10.70 6.35 -10.09
C ASN A 455 -11.78 7.44 -10.04
N VAL A 456 -12.13 8.01 -11.21
CA VAL A 456 -13.19 9.02 -11.33
C VAL A 456 -14.53 8.35 -11.04
N GLN A 457 -15.22 8.85 -10.04
CA GLN A 457 -16.57 8.39 -9.69
C GLN A 457 -17.61 9.18 -10.50
N GLY A 458 -18.67 8.48 -10.97
CA GLY A 458 -19.68 9.08 -11.82
C GLY A 458 -19.24 9.18 -13.29
N THR A 459 -20.02 9.87 -14.10
CA THR A 459 -19.91 9.87 -15.58
C THR A 459 -19.51 11.22 -16.16
N THR A 460 -18.85 12.05 -15.38
CA THR A 460 -18.39 13.39 -15.80
C THR A 460 -17.02 13.70 -15.25
N TYR A 461 -16.23 14.47 -15.98
CA TYR A 461 -14.95 15.00 -15.54
C TYR A 461 -14.70 16.37 -16.16
N THR A 462 -14.11 17.28 -15.40
CA THR A 462 -13.67 18.58 -15.93
C THR A 462 -12.15 18.63 -15.96
N TYR A 463 -11.61 18.63 -17.16
CA TYR A 463 -10.19 18.84 -17.40
C TYR A 463 -9.89 20.33 -17.37
N THR A 464 -8.91 20.72 -16.55
CA THR A 464 -8.41 22.09 -16.47
C THR A 464 -6.92 22.07 -16.71
N SER A 465 -6.51 22.71 -17.80
CA SER A 465 -5.08 22.85 -18.09
C SER A 465 -4.53 24.17 -17.59
N ILE A 466 -3.27 24.16 -17.19
CA ILE A 466 -2.51 25.36 -16.84
C ILE A 466 -2.12 26.12 -18.12
N LEU A 467 -2.07 25.42 -19.26
CA LEU A 467 -1.61 25.96 -20.54
C LEU A 467 -2.79 26.21 -21.48
N PRO A 468 -2.98 27.43 -22.03
CA PRO A 468 -4.16 27.77 -22.85
C PRO A 468 -4.38 26.89 -24.10
N TRP A 469 -3.31 26.29 -24.63
CA TRP A 469 -3.39 25.42 -25.83
C TRP A 469 -3.74 23.97 -25.51
N ASP A 470 -3.66 23.54 -24.27
CA ASP A 470 -3.97 22.16 -23.87
C ASP A 470 -5.47 21.82 -23.96
N ASN A 471 -6.35 22.82 -24.10
CA ASN A 471 -7.76 22.59 -24.31
C ASN A 471 -8.09 21.98 -25.70
N GLN A 472 -7.13 21.90 -26.60
CA GLN A 472 -7.26 21.26 -27.92
C GLN A 472 -6.95 19.75 -27.90
N LYS A 473 -6.58 19.19 -26.77
CA LYS A 473 -6.27 17.75 -26.67
C LYS A 473 -7.46 16.87 -27.08
N HIS A 474 -7.13 15.69 -27.58
CA HIS A 474 -8.08 14.59 -27.74
C HIS A 474 -8.23 13.84 -26.43
N PHE A 475 -9.42 13.29 -26.19
CA PHE A 475 -9.75 12.61 -24.96
C PHE A 475 -10.25 11.19 -25.23
N ALA A 476 -9.94 10.28 -24.29
CA ALA A 476 -10.52 8.95 -24.21
C ALA A 476 -10.91 8.65 -22.76
N VAL A 477 -11.90 7.80 -22.59
CA VAL A 477 -12.33 7.32 -21.28
C VAL A 477 -12.43 5.81 -21.29
N THR A 478 -11.90 5.17 -20.26
CA THR A 478 -12.08 3.74 -19.98
C THR A 478 -12.85 3.57 -18.67
N ALA A 479 -13.54 2.44 -18.51
CA ALA A 479 -14.06 2.00 -17.23
C ALA A 479 -13.04 1.08 -16.56
N ILE A 480 -12.94 1.15 -15.24
CA ILE A 480 -12.10 0.29 -14.42
C ILE A 480 -12.89 -0.21 -13.21
N ASP A 481 -12.79 -1.50 -12.92
CA ASP A 481 -13.40 -2.10 -11.73
C ASP A 481 -12.49 -2.01 -10.50
N ARG A 482 -12.99 -2.51 -9.37
CA ARG A 482 -12.22 -2.56 -8.12
C ARG A 482 -11.15 -3.66 -8.09
N TYR A 483 -11.15 -4.55 -9.10
CA TYR A 483 -10.10 -5.55 -9.27
C TYR A 483 -8.96 -5.05 -10.17
N GLY A 484 -9.11 -3.87 -10.76
CA GLY A 484 -8.12 -3.24 -11.64
C GLY A 484 -8.26 -3.63 -13.11
N ASN A 485 -9.34 -4.31 -13.52
CA ASN A 485 -9.59 -4.61 -14.91
C ASN A 485 -10.10 -3.38 -15.65
N GLU A 486 -9.50 -3.05 -16.77
CA GLU A 486 -9.76 -1.84 -17.54
C GLU A 486 -10.39 -2.19 -18.89
N SER A 487 -11.48 -1.53 -19.22
CA SER A 487 -12.17 -1.70 -20.50
C SER A 487 -11.38 -1.16 -21.69
N ALA A 488 -11.85 -1.46 -22.91
CA ALA A 488 -11.45 -0.73 -24.09
C ALA A 488 -11.81 0.76 -23.98
N PRO A 489 -11.12 1.68 -24.69
CA PRO A 489 -11.38 3.11 -24.62
C PRO A 489 -12.60 3.53 -25.43
N CYS A 490 -13.42 4.42 -24.89
CA CYS A 490 -14.31 5.27 -25.66
C CYS A 490 -13.52 6.50 -26.09
N GLN A 491 -13.27 6.63 -27.40
CA GLN A 491 -12.56 7.78 -27.96
C GLN A 491 -13.54 8.94 -28.20
N GLY A 492 -13.16 10.14 -27.76
CA GLY A 492 -13.86 11.35 -28.18
C GLY A 492 -13.70 11.58 -29.69
N GLN A 493 -14.74 12.07 -30.35
CA GLN A 493 -14.60 12.43 -31.76
C GLN A 493 -13.66 13.64 -31.93
N PRO A 494 -12.83 13.66 -32.98
CA PRO A 494 -11.93 14.76 -33.25
C PRO A 494 -12.62 16.11 -33.36
#